data_49e096c6ffc6849c7a5e13030b96111c
#
_entry.id   49e096c6ffc6849c7a5e13030b96111c
#
_cell.length_a   1.000
_cell.length_b   1.000
_cell.length_c   1.000
_cell.angle_alpha   90.00
_cell.angle_beta   90.00
_cell.angle_gamma   90.00
#
_symmetry.space_group_name_H-M   'P 1'
#
loop_
_entity.id
_entity.type
_entity.pdbx_description
1 polymer ?
#
loop_
_entity_poly.entity_id
_entity_poly.type
_entity_poly.pdbx_seq_one_letter_code
_entity_poly.pdbx_strand_id
1 'polypeptide(L)'
;DIPTLLMFGLSLPLYILFISWERRVPSPLLDVRLFAKPTFALPLVSAAFNQFAYMGAFVVIPSVLQGPYGYSVGAAALLMVPRPGVFAIASPLGGSLVGKIGMRIPMIVGSASMIASMLAFAVGSDPAGYGLLFVMIGLVLSGVSAGIGSPAYQTMVANSVADRDLGIANGMNQTVMWMGMILGIQSMLAFAGTDLSLGRLRTTFVFAAAVAALGFAAPLFATKPSGDRK
;
A
#
# COMPACT_ATOMS: atom_id res chain seq x y z
N ASP A 1 -9.58 26.96 7.10
CA ASP A 1 -8.91 27.55 8.27
C ASP A 1 -7.56 28.15 7.87
N ILE A 2 -7.27 29.40 8.35
CA ILE A 2 -6.02 30.12 8.06
C ILE A 2 -4.77 29.29 8.37
N PRO A 3 -4.66 28.56 9.50
CA PRO A 3 -3.51 27.72 9.79
C PRO A 3 -3.26 26.65 8.75
N THR A 4 -4.32 26.01 8.23
CA THR A 4 -4.21 24.97 7.19
C THR A 4 -3.67 25.55 5.88
N LEU A 5 -4.17 26.73 5.48
CA LEU A 5 -3.68 27.41 4.27
C LEU A 5 -2.23 27.84 4.40
N LEU A 6 -1.81 28.32 5.59
CA LEU A 6 -0.42 28.65 5.87
C LEU A 6 0.49 27.42 5.83
N MET A 7 0.06 26.28 6.38
CA MET A 7 0.80 25.03 6.32
C MET A 7 0.98 24.55 4.88
N PHE A 8 -0.09 24.59 4.07
CA PHE A 8 0.00 24.27 2.65
C PHE A 8 0.89 25.26 1.87
N GLY A 9 0.75 26.57 2.15
CA GLY A 9 1.57 27.60 1.51
C GLY A 9 3.05 27.49 1.83
N LEU A 10 3.41 27.08 3.06
CA LEU A 10 4.80 26.88 3.49
C LEU A 10 5.37 25.53 3.04
N SER A 11 4.54 24.50 2.87
CA SER A 11 5.01 23.15 2.54
C SER A 11 5.74 23.11 1.20
N LEU A 12 5.23 23.77 0.17
CA LEU A 12 5.82 23.76 -1.17
C LEU A 12 7.19 24.47 -1.23
N PRO A 13 7.36 25.71 -0.71
CA PRO A 13 8.68 26.34 -0.61
C PRO A 13 9.68 25.54 0.20
N LEU A 14 9.27 24.98 1.35
CA LEU A 14 10.15 24.16 2.18
C LEU A 14 10.57 22.87 1.45
N TYR A 15 9.68 22.25 0.69
CA TYR A 15 9.98 21.07 -0.10
C TYR A 15 10.97 21.37 -1.23
N ILE A 16 10.78 22.50 -1.93
CA ILE A 16 11.72 22.97 -2.98
C ILE A 16 13.08 23.29 -2.36
N LEU A 17 13.12 23.97 -1.21
CA LEU A 17 14.34 24.28 -0.49
C LEU A 17 15.07 23.00 -0.07
N PHE A 18 14.34 22.01 0.49
CA PHE A 18 14.87 20.72 0.86
C PHE A 18 15.51 19.99 -0.33
N ILE A 19 14.77 19.85 -1.44
CA ILE A 19 15.33 19.21 -2.66
C ILE A 19 16.56 19.96 -3.20
N SER A 20 16.52 21.30 -3.15
CA SER A 20 17.66 22.13 -3.63
C SER A 20 18.88 21.96 -2.75
N TRP A 21 18.69 21.83 -1.45
CA TRP A 21 19.74 21.53 -0.48
C TRP A 21 20.29 20.13 -0.67
N GLU A 22 19.42 19.15 -0.78
CA GLU A 22 19.73 17.72 -0.93
C GLU A 22 20.61 17.45 -2.18
N ARG A 23 20.38 18.20 -3.26
CA ARG A 23 21.20 18.11 -4.48
C ARG A 23 22.63 18.63 -4.31
N ARG A 24 22.92 19.37 -3.25
CA ARG A 24 24.24 20.00 -3.00
C ARG A 24 25.06 19.26 -1.95
N VAL A 25 24.44 18.38 -1.18
CA VAL A 25 25.13 17.65 -0.11
C VAL A 25 25.88 16.44 -0.70
N PRO A 26 27.14 16.19 -0.28
CA PRO A 26 27.94 15.04 -0.75
C PRO A 26 27.34 13.67 -0.41
N SER A 27 26.55 13.58 0.69
CA SER A 27 25.86 12.38 1.12
C SER A 27 24.36 12.69 1.29
N PRO A 28 23.57 12.68 0.19
CA PRO A 28 22.16 13.02 0.24
C PRO A 28 21.37 11.98 0.99
N LEU A 29 20.35 12.42 1.77
CA LEU A 29 19.36 11.54 2.42
C LEU A 29 18.40 10.93 1.39
N LEU A 30 18.19 11.60 0.26
CA LEU A 30 17.37 11.17 -0.86
C LEU A 30 18.20 11.15 -2.14
N ASP A 31 18.80 10.02 -2.49
CA ASP A 31 19.46 9.88 -3.78
C ASP A 31 18.43 9.63 -4.89
N VAL A 32 17.94 10.73 -5.47
CA VAL A 32 16.98 10.69 -6.59
C VAL A 32 17.49 9.90 -7.80
N ARG A 33 18.80 9.65 -7.93
CA ARG A 33 19.39 8.84 -9.00
C ARG A 33 19.00 7.38 -8.88
N LEU A 34 18.67 6.91 -7.65
CA LEU A 34 18.19 5.56 -7.43
C LEU A 34 16.84 5.29 -8.12
N PHE A 35 15.99 6.32 -8.27
CA PHE A 35 14.74 6.18 -9.03
C PHE A 35 14.95 5.93 -10.53
N ALA A 36 16.11 6.27 -11.08
CA ALA A 36 16.46 5.94 -12.45
C ALA A 36 16.78 4.44 -12.65
N LYS A 37 16.99 3.68 -11.55
CA LYS A 37 17.24 2.24 -11.60
C LYS A 37 15.91 1.49 -11.50
N PRO A 38 15.46 0.76 -12.54
CA PRO A 38 14.19 0.03 -12.51
C PRO A 38 14.12 -1.00 -11.37
N THR A 39 15.27 -1.62 -11.02
CA THR A 39 15.37 -2.59 -9.92
C THR A 39 15.09 -1.99 -8.54
N PHE A 40 15.23 -0.68 -8.39
CA PHE A 40 14.90 0.07 -7.19
C PHE A 40 13.50 0.70 -7.29
N ALA A 41 13.21 1.40 -8.40
CA ALA A 41 11.99 2.16 -8.56
C ALA A 41 10.73 1.28 -8.64
N LEU A 42 10.77 0.15 -9.37
CA LEU A 42 9.61 -0.70 -9.56
C LEU A 42 9.07 -1.29 -8.24
N PRO A 43 9.89 -1.86 -7.35
CA PRO A 43 9.41 -2.33 -6.04
C PRO A 43 8.81 -1.21 -5.18
N LEU A 44 9.44 -0.01 -5.18
CA LEU A 44 8.93 1.14 -4.46
C LEU A 44 7.54 1.56 -4.95
N VAL A 45 7.39 1.71 -6.25
CA VAL A 45 6.11 2.09 -6.88
C VAL A 45 5.05 1.03 -6.57
N SER A 46 5.39 -0.25 -6.69
CA SER A 46 4.50 -1.35 -6.35
C SER A 46 4.06 -1.30 -4.88
N ALA A 47 5.00 -1.09 -3.96
CA ALA A 47 4.73 -0.95 -2.53
C ALA A 47 3.83 0.25 -2.22
N ALA A 48 4.05 1.39 -2.90
CA ALA A 48 3.23 2.60 -2.74
C ALA A 48 1.78 2.37 -3.17
N PHE A 49 1.55 1.76 -4.34
CA PHE A 49 0.20 1.46 -4.81
C PHE A 49 -0.50 0.39 -3.96
N ASN A 50 0.26 -0.58 -3.45
CA ASN A 50 -0.27 -1.56 -2.51
C ASN A 50 -0.67 -0.87 -1.20
N GLN A 51 0.17 0.02 -0.68
CA GLN A 51 -0.09 0.77 0.55
C GLN A 51 -1.25 1.75 0.40
N PHE A 52 -1.42 2.35 -0.79
CA PHE A 52 -2.57 3.16 -1.16
C PHE A 52 -3.88 2.41 -0.94
N ALA A 53 -4.02 1.24 -1.58
CA ALA A 53 -5.21 0.42 -1.47
C ALA A 53 -5.39 -0.14 -0.05
N TYR A 54 -4.30 -0.61 0.57
CA TYR A 54 -4.32 -1.20 1.91
C TYR A 54 -4.82 -0.22 2.97
N MET A 55 -4.24 0.98 3.06
CA MET A 55 -4.60 1.95 4.09
C MET A 55 -5.87 2.73 3.76
N GLY A 56 -6.13 2.99 2.48
CA GLY A 56 -7.39 3.58 2.07
C GLY A 56 -8.59 2.71 2.45
N ALA A 57 -8.52 1.40 2.18
CA ALA A 57 -9.56 0.47 2.60
C ALA A 57 -9.67 0.37 4.12
N PHE A 58 -8.56 0.46 4.87
CA PHE A 58 -8.58 0.42 6.33
C PHE A 58 -9.45 1.51 6.94
N VAL A 59 -9.50 2.68 6.32
CA VAL A 59 -10.32 3.80 6.81
C VAL A 59 -11.76 3.72 6.30
N VAL A 60 -11.98 3.22 5.08
CA VAL A 60 -13.33 3.18 4.49
C VAL A 60 -14.16 1.99 4.99
N ILE A 61 -13.57 0.81 5.25
CA ILE A 61 -14.31 -0.39 5.67
C ILE A 61 -15.09 -0.20 6.99
N PRO A 62 -14.56 0.44 8.04
CA PRO A 62 -15.37 0.74 9.23
C PRO A 62 -16.64 1.54 8.90
N SER A 63 -16.55 2.49 7.96
CA SER A 63 -17.72 3.27 7.53
C SER A 63 -18.75 2.42 6.77
N VAL A 64 -18.29 1.44 5.98
CA VAL A 64 -19.17 0.45 5.33
C VAL A 64 -19.90 -0.38 6.37
N LEU A 65 -19.19 -0.90 7.36
CA LEU A 65 -19.77 -1.76 8.41
C LEU A 65 -20.74 -1.00 9.31
N GLN A 66 -20.45 0.27 9.63
CA GLN A 66 -21.31 1.08 10.49
C GLN A 66 -22.49 1.70 9.74
N GLY A 67 -22.29 2.17 8.51
CA GLY A 67 -23.34 2.79 7.68
C GLY A 67 -24.27 1.75 7.05
N PRO A 68 -23.96 1.19 5.88
CA PRO A 68 -24.83 0.25 5.16
C PRO A 68 -25.21 -1.00 5.97
N TYR A 69 -24.30 -1.54 6.78
CA TYR A 69 -24.57 -2.74 7.60
C TYR A 69 -25.18 -2.43 8.94
N GLY A 70 -25.14 -1.20 9.44
CA GLY A 70 -25.72 -0.79 10.72
C GLY A 70 -25.03 -1.38 11.96
N TYR A 71 -23.79 -1.90 11.85
CA TYR A 71 -23.07 -2.42 13.01
C TYR A 71 -22.64 -1.31 13.96
N SER A 72 -22.64 -1.61 15.25
CA SER A 72 -22.03 -0.72 16.24
C SER A 72 -20.52 -0.62 16.03
N VAL A 73 -19.91 0.47 16.54
CA VAL A 73 -18.45 0.70 16.46
C VAL A 73 -17.67 -0.51 16.98
N GLY A 74 -18.09 -1.09 18.11
CA GLY A 74 -17.45 -2.26 18.70
C GLY A 74 -17.57 -3.53 17.84
N ALA A 75 -18.76 -3.77 17.26
CA ALA A 75 -18.96 -4.91 16.35
C ALA A 75 -18.15 -4.73 15.06
N ALA A 76 -18.10 -3.55 14.47
CA ALA A 76 -17.29 -3.25 13.31
C ALA A 76 -15.79 -3.46 13.59
N ALA A 77 -15.29 -3.03 14.75
CA ALA A 77 -13.91 -3.25 15.16
C ALA A 77 -13.57 -4.75 15.29
N LEU A 78 -14.47 -5.55 15.88
CA LEU A 78 -14.29 -7.00 15.97
C LEU A 78 -14.27 -7.68 14.60
N LEU A 79 -15.15 -7.25 13.69
CA LEU A 79 -15.17 -7.77 12.32
C LEU A 79 -13.89 -7.46 11.54
N MET A 80 -13.12 -6.44 11.93
CA MET A 80 -11.84 -6.13 11.30
C MET A 80 -10.65 -6.93 11.84
N VAL A 81 -10.80 -7.67 12.96
CA VAL A 81 -9.72 -8.48 13.57
C VAL A 81 -9.09 -9.50 12.61
N PRO A 82 -9.82 -10.16 11.69
CA PRO A 82 -9.20 -11.11 10.76
C PRO A 82 -8.04 -10.54 9.96
N ARG A 83 -8.08 -9.25 9.60
CA ARG A 83 -7.04 -8.60 8.80
C ARG A 83 -5.66 -8.60 9.47
N PRO A 84 -5.47 -8.00 10.68
CA PRO A 84 -4.20 -8.08 11.39
C PRO A 84 -3.86 -9.49 11.83
N GLY A 85 -4.84 -10.35 12.12
CA GLY A 85 -4.61 -11.75 12.46
C GLY A 85 -3.96 -12.51 11.30
N VAL A 86 -4.52 -12.41 10.10
CA VAL A 86 -3.94 -13.01 8.89
C VAL A 86 -2.57 -12.41 8.56
N PHE A 87 -2.41 -11.08 8.70
CA PHE A 87 -1.11 -10.44 8.52
C PHE A 87 -0.03 -11.03 9.44
N ALA A 88 -0.34 -11.22 10.72
CA ALA A 88 0.60 -11.78 11.71
C ALA A 88 1.06 -13.20 11.35
N ILE A 89 0.17 -14.03 10.79
CA ILE A 89 0.49 -15.38 10.34
C ILE A 89 1.21 -15.38 8.99
N ALA A 90 0.75 -14.54 8.06
CA ALA A 90 1.28 -14.50 6.70
C ALA A 90 2.66 -13.84 6.60
N SER A 91 3.02 -12.93 7.54
CA SER A 91 4.28 -12.19 7.47
C SER A 91 5.53 -13.07 7.65
N PRO A 92 5.62 -13.99 8.63
CA PRO A 92 6.72 -14.94 8.72
C PRO A 92 6.78 -15.87 7.51
N LEU A 93 5.61 -16.29 7.00
CA LEU A 93 5.53 -17.12 5.78
C LEU A 93 6.08 -16.35 4.56
N GLY A 94 5.70 -15.08 4.41
CA GLY A 94 6.22 -14.21 3.35
C GLY A 94 7.74 -14.09 3.39
N GLY A 95 8.31 -13.85 4.57
CA GLY A 95 9.77 -13.81 4.77
C GLY A 95 10.45 -15.13 4.40
N SER A 96 9.88 -16.28 4.82
CA SER A 96 10.42 -17.60 4.47
C SER A 96 10.31 -17.92 2.97
N LEU A 97 9.22 -17.50 2.32
CA LEU A 97 9.03 -17.66 0.88
C LEU A 97 10.07 -16.86 0.08
N VAL A 98 10.36 -15.62 0.50
CA VAL A 98 11.41 -14.80 -0.13
C VAL A 98 12.76 -15.56 -0.15
N GLY A 99 13.12 -16.22 0.97
CA GLY A 99 14.34 -17.01 1.05
C GLY A 99 14.35 -18.27 0.17
N LYS A 100 13.19 -18.91 -0.05
CA LYS A 100 13.07 -20.19 -0.75
C LYS A 100 12.84 -20.04 -2.27
N ILE A 101 11.94 -19.15 -2.67
CA ILE A 101 11.48 -19.01 -4.07
C ILE A 101 11.79 -17.65 -4.68
N GLY A 102 12.51 -16.79 -3.93
CA GLY A 102 12.86 -15.45 -4.37
C GLY A 102 11.72 -14.43 -4.15
N MET A 103 12.00 -13.17 -4.45
CA MET A 103 11.13 -12.03 -4.12
C MET A 103 9.95 -11.85 -5.08
N ARG A 104 10.12 -12.25 -6.36
CA ARG A 104 9.16 -11.96 -7.44
C ARG A 104 7.79 -12.59 -7.19
N ILE A 105 7.76 -13.88 -6.81
CA ILE A 105 6.50 -14.61 -6.59
C ILE A 105 5.72 -14.03 -5.39
N PRO A 106 6.32 -13.82 -4.21
CA PRO A 106 5.61 -13.16 -3.10
C PRO A 106 5.10 -11.76 -3.43
N MET A 107 5.83 -10.96 -4.23
CA MET A 107 5.35 -9.65 -4.69
C MET A 107 4.11 -9.79 -5.59
N ILE A 108 4.11 -10.73 -6.54
CA ILE A 108 2.97 -10.99 -7.42
C ILE A 108 1.76 -11.46 -6.62
N VAL A 109 1.96 -12.43 -5.72
CA VAL A 109 0.89 -12.94 -4.84
C VAL A 109 0.32 -11.83 -3.96
N GLY A 110 1.19 -11.01 -3.35
CA GLY A 110 0.77 -9.87 -2.53
C GLY A 110 -0.07 -8.86 -3.33
N SER A 111 0.40 -8.44 -4.50
CA SER A 111 -0.33 -7.49 -5.35
C SER A 111 -1.64 -8.08 -5.88
N ALA A 112 -1.65 -9.33 -6.34
CA ALA A 112 -2.87 -10.00 -6.81
C ALA A 112 -3.91 -10.14 -5.69
N SER A 113 -3.47 -10.51 -4.48
CA SER A 113 -4.34 -10.59 -3.30
C SER A 113 -4.92 -9.21 -2.94
N MET A 114 -4.17 -8.11 -3.12
CA MET A 114 -4.69 -6.77 -2.89
C MET A 114 -5.79 -6.39 -3.88
N ILE A 115 -5.57 -6.65 -5.17
CA ILE A 115 -6.58 -6.39 -6.20
C ILE A 115 -7.85 -7.19 -5.89
N ALA A 116 -7.71 -8.48 -5.61
CA ALA A 116 -8.83 -9.35 -5.26
C ALA A 116 -9.55 -8.87 -3.98
N SER A 117 -8.81 -8.39 -2.99
CA SER A 117 -9.36 -7.78 -1.78
C SER A 117 -10.23 -6.56 -2.10
N MET A 118 -9.74 -5.64 -2.94
CA MET A 118 -10.50 -4.44 -3.32
C MET A 118 -11.76 -4.79 -4.09
N LEU A 119 -11.70 -5.77 -4.99
CA LEU A 119 -12.88 -6.27 -5.71
C LEU A 119 -13.89 -6.95 -4.77
N ALA A 120 -13.40 -7.73 -3.79
CA ALA A 120 -14.24 -8.31 -2.76
C ALA A 120 -14.95 -7.23 -1.92
N PHE A 121 -14.24 -6.16 -1.52
CA PHE A 121 -14.85 -5.02 -0.83
C PHE A 121 -15.87 -4.29 -1.70
N ALA A 122 -15.63 -4.17 -3.02
CA ALA A 122 -16.58 -3.56 -3.94
C ALA A 122 -17.90 -4.34 -3.99
N VAL A 123 -17.85 -5.66 -4.03
CA VAL A 123 -19.03 -6.54 -3.95
C VAL A 123 -19.64 -6.47 -2.55
N GLY A 124 -18.81 -6.57 -1.51
CA GLY A 124 -19.20 -6.53 -0.11
C GLY A 124 -19.68 -5.16 0.38
N SER A 125 -19.68 -4.12 -0.45
CA SER A 125 -20.27 -2.82 -0.08
C SER A 125 -21.79 -2.88 0.04
N ASP A 126 -22.45 -3.84 -0.61
CA ASP A 126 -23.88 -4.09 -0.53
C ASP A 126 -24.14 -5.09 0.60
N PRO A 127 -24.92 -4.72 1.64
CA PRO A 127 -25.27 -5.63 2.73
C PRO A 127 -26.21 -6.77 2.33
N ALA A 128 -26.79 -6.72 1.12
CA ALA A 128 -27.70 -7.76 0.63
C ALA A 128 -26.96 -9.09 0.38
N GLY A 129 -27.65 -10.19 0.61
CA GLY A 129 -27.14 -11.52 0.31
C GLY A 129 -25.84 -11.88 1.03
N TYR A 130 -24.80 -12.18 0.26
CA TYR A 130 -23.48 -12.59 0.79
C TYR A 130 -22.50 -11.43 1.01
N GLY A 131 -22.97 -10.18 1.07
CA GLY A 131 -22.11 -9.00 1.16
C GLY A 131 -21.10 -9.09 2.31
N LEU A 132 -21.51 -9.44 3.53
CA LEU A 132 -20.62 -9.57 4.67
C LEU A 132 -19.53 -10.64 4.44
N LEU A 133 -19.86 -11.75 3.77
CA LEU A 133 -18.88 -12.77 3.41
C LEU A 133 -17.78 -12.17 2.51
N PHE A 134 -18.16 -11.35 1.52
CA PHE A 134 -17.19 -10.67 0.66
C PHE A 134 -16.33 -9.66 1.42
N VAL A 135 -16.89 -8.94 2.41
CA VAL A 135 -16.10 -8.09 3.30
C VAL A 135 -15.06 -8.93 4.06
N MET A 136 -15.47 -10.08 4.63
CA MET A 136 -14.54 -10.98 5.34
C MET A 136 -13.45 -11.53 4.42
N ILE A 137 -13.80 -11.97 3.21
CA ILE A 137 -12.83 -12.40 2.19
C ILE A 137 -11.85 -11.28 1.87
N GLY A 138 -12.35 -10.05 1.68
CA GLY A 138 -11.52 -8.88 1.43
C GLY A 138 -10.53 -8.60 2.56
N LEU A 139 -10.97 -8.69 3.82
CA LEU A 139 -10.10 -8.51 4.99
C LEU A 139 -8.99 -9.57 5.06
N VAL A 140 -9.33 -10.84 4.82
CA VAL A 140 -8.36 -11.94 4.77
C VAL A 140 -7.35 -11.71 3.63
N LEU A 141 -7.82 -11.43 2.43
CA LEU A 141 -6.96 -11.20 1.26
C LEU A 141 -6.04 -9.98 1.45
N SER A 142 -6.54 -8.90 2.10
CA SER A 142 -5.68 -7.74 2.41
C SER A 142 -4.61 -8.08 3.45
N GLY A 143 -4.93 -8.92 4.43
CA GLY A 143 -3.96 -9.44 5.39
C GLY A 143 -2.88 -10.30 4.73
N VAL A 144 -3.28 -11.20 3.81
CA VAL A 144 -2.36 -12.02 2.98
C VAL A 144 -1.47 -11.12 2.12
N SER A 145 -2.06 -10.13 1.46
CA SER A 145 -1.32 -9.19 0.61
C SER A 145 -0.21 -8.48 1.37
N ALA A 146 -0.54 -7.89 2.52
CA ALA A 146 0.43 -7.19 3.34
C ALA A 146 1.46 -8.15 3.95
N GLY A 147 1.04 -9.31 4.45
CA GLY A 147 1.91 -10.28 5.10
C GLY A 147 2.92 -10.92 4.14
N ILE A 148 2.48 -11.35 2.96
CA ILE A 148 3.35 -12.00 1.97
C ILE A 148 4.13 -10.96 1.14
N GLY A 149 3.48 -9.86 0.75
CA GLY A 149 4.08 -8.87 -0.14
C GLY A 149 5.13 -7.97 0.53
N SER A 150 4.86 -7.46 1.73
CA SER A 150 5.74 -6.48 2.40
C SER A 150 7.19 -6.94 2.56
N PRO A 151 7.49 -8.16 3.05
CA PRO A 151 8.88 -8.61 3.16
C PRO A 151 9.57 -8.66 1.80
N ALA A 152 8.86 -9.04 0.74
CA ALA A 152 9.42 -9.14 -0.60
C ALA A 152 9.77 -7.77 -1.19
N TYR A 153 8.90 -6.76 -1.03
CA TYR A 153 9.19 -5.39 -1.46
C TYR A 153 10.39 -4.81 -0.73
N GLN A 154 10.44 -4.95 0.60
CA GLN A 154 11.53 -4.43 1.42
C GLN A 154 12.87 -5.11 1.07
N THR A 155 12.87 -6.43 0.92
CA THR A 155 14.08 -7.18 0.54
C THR A 155 14.56 -6.80 -0.86
N MET A 156 13.64 -6.58 -1.81
CA MET A 156 14.02 -6.19 -3.17
C MET A 156 14.63 -4.79 -3.22
N VAL A 157 14.07 -3.84 -2.45
CA VAL A 157 14.62 -2.50 -2.30
C VAL A 157 16.02 -2.57 -1.67
N ALA A 158 16.19 -3.32 -0.58
CA ALA A 158 17.47 -3.48 0.09
C ALA A 158 18.53 -4.12 -0.83
N ASN A 159 18.16 -5.13 -1.63
CA ASN A 159 19.07 -5.81 -2.55
C ASN A 159 19.41 -5.00 -3.81
N SER A 160 18.76 -3.87 -4.04
CA SER A 160 18.99 -3.02 -5.22
C SER A 160 20.08 -1.96 -5.01
N VAL A 161 20.60 -1.83 -3.78
CA VAL A 161 21.60 -0.85 -3.36
C VAL A 161 22.80 -1.52 -2.69
N ALA A 162 23.92 -0.80 -2.58
CA ALA A 162 25.06 -1.25 -1.80
C ALA A 162 24.78 -1.16 -0.29
N ASP A 163 25.48 -1.97 0.53
CA ASP A 163 25.24 -2.03 1.98
C ASP A 163 25.37 -0.67 2.67
N ARG A 164 26.28 0.19 2.23
CA ARG A 164 26.45 1.56 2.71
C ARG A 164 25.23 2.46 2.46
N ASP A 165 24.39 2.15 1.45
CA ASP A 165 23.26 2.96 1.01
C ASP A 165 21.93 2.41 1.54
N LEU A 166 21.94 1.32 2.34
CA LEU A 166 20.74 0.66 2.88
C LEU A 166 19.88 1.62 3.71
N GLY A 167 20.50 2.48 4.52
CA GLY A 167 19.78 3.47 5.32
C GLY A 167 18.98 4.44 4.45
N ILE A 168 19.61 4.94 3.38
CA ILE A 168 19.00 5.86 2.41
C ILE A 168 17.85 5.14 1.67
N ALA A 169 18.08 3.92 1.19
CA ALA A 169 17.09 3.14 0.47
C ALA A 169 15.85 2.83 1.34
N ASN A 170 16.05 2.48 2.61
CA ASN A 170 14.96 2.24 3.56
C ASN A 170 14.20 3.54 3.87
N GLY A 171 14.87 4.66 4.06
CA GLY A 171 14.23 5.97 4.24
C GLY A 171 13.37 6.36 3.04
N MET A 172 13.89 6.18 1.82
CA MET A 172 13.16 6.42 0.57
C MET A 172 11.94 5.49 0.46
N ASN A 173 12.10 4.19 0.76
CA ASN A 173 11.00 3.23 0.75
C ASN A 173 9.88 3.65 1.72
N GLN A 174 10.23 4.00 2.96
CA GLN A 174 9.25 4.47 3.95
C GLN A 174 8.54 5.75 3.48
N THR A 175 9.27 6.72 2.96
CA THR A 175 8.69 7.96 2.45
C THR A 175 7.66 7.70 1.35
N VAL A 176 8.01 6.86 0.37
CA VAL A 176 7.12 6.51 -0.75
C VAL A 176 5.91 5.72 -0.27
N MET A 177 6.07 4.80 0.69
CA MET A 177 4.96 4.08 1.30
C MET A 177 4.00 5.02 2.06
N TRP A 178 4.53 5.99 2.83
CA TRP A 178 3.70 6.98 3.53
C TRP A 178 2.95 7.89 2.54
N MET A 179 3.59 8.29 1.45
CA MET A 179 2.91 9.03 0.38
C MET A 179 1.76 8.21 -0.23
N GLY A 180 2.01 6.93 -0.54
CA GLY A 180 0.97 6.02 -1.01
C GLY A 180 -0.20 5.92 -0.03
N MET A 181 0.08 5.77 1.26
CA MET A 181 -0.91 5.72 2.33
C MET A 181 -1.76 7.00 2.39
N ILE A 182 -1.12 8.16 2.46
CA ILE A 182 -1.82 9.46 2.56
C ILE A 182 -2.71 9.67 1.34
N LEU A 183 -2.18 9.45 0.14
CA LEU A 183 -2.95 9.56 -1.10
C LEU A 183 -4.11 8.57 -1.14
N GLY A 184 -3.89 7.33 -0.65
CA GLY A 184 -4.92 6.30 -0.58
C GLY A 184 -6.07 6.67 0.35
N ILE A 185 -5.77 7.09 1.57
CA ILE A 185 -6.76 7.52 2.55
C ILE A 185 -7.58 8.69 2.00
N GLN A 186 -6.90 9.76 1.55
CA GLN A 186 -7.58 10.97 1.09
C GLN A 186 -8.42 10.73 -0.16
N SER A 187 -7.88 10.00 -1.16
CA SER A 187 -8.62 9.71 -2.39
C SER A 187 -9.83 8.84 -2.11
N MET A 188 -9.67 7.75 -1.34
CA MET A 188 -10.78 6.83 -1.07
C MET A 188 -11.87 7.50 -0.21
N LEU A 189 -11.51 8.35 0.75
CA LEU A 189 -12.49 9.15 1.50
C LEU A 189 -13.22 10.14 0.60
N ALA A 190 -12.51 10.82 -0.30
CA ALA A 190 -13.11 11.75 -1.24
C ALA A 190 -14.11 11.05 -2.21
N PHE A 191 -13.76 9.86 -2.69
CA PHE A 191 -14.65 9.05 -3.55
C PHE A 191 -15.84 8.48 -2.77
N ALA A 192 -15.64 8.00 -1.54
CA ALA A 192 -16.71 7.46 -0.69
C ALA A 192 -17.74 8.54 -0.36
N GLY A 193 -17.29 9.79 -0.19
CA GLY A 193 -18.16 10.92 0.15
C GLY A 193 -18.75 10.81 1.55
N THR A 194 -19.64 11.74 1.88
CA THR A 194 -20.30 11.80 3.20
C THR A 194 -21.60 11.00 3.27
N ASP A 195 -22.22 10.73 2.12
CA ASP A 195 -23.49 10.04 1.99
C ASP A 195 -23.36 8.49 2.00
N LEU A 196 -22.14 7.96 1.89
CA LEU A 196 -21.81 6.52 1.90
C LEU A 196 -22.78 5.68 1.04
N SER A 197 -23.24 6.23 -0.09
CA SER A 197 -24.14 5.50 -0.98
C SER A 197 -23.46 4.26 -1.56
N LEU A 198 -24.21 3.17 -1.74
CA LEU A 198 -23.68 1.89 -2.25
C LEU A 198 -22.92 2.05 -3.57
N GLY A 199 -23.42 2.90 -4.47
CA GLY A 199 -22.76 3.18 -5.74
C GLY A 199 -21.39 3.82 -5.56
N ARG A 200 -21.27 4.80 -4.66
CA ARG A 200 -19.99 5.45 -4.34
C ARG A 200 -19.00 4.52 -3.67
N LEU A 201 -19.45 3.75 -2.67
CA LEU A 201 -18.59 2.78 -1.99
C LEU A 201 -18.04 1.75 -2.98
N ARG A 202 -18.90 1.20 -3.83
CA ARG A 202 -18.47 0.27 -4.88
C ARG A 202 -17.45 0.91 -5.83
N THR A 203 -17.72 2.13 -6.29
CA THR A 203 -16.79 2.87 -7.18
C THR A 203 -15.45 3.14 -6.48
N THR A 204 -15.47 3.48 -5.18
CA THR A 204 -14.27 3.70 -4.38
C THR A 204 -13.36 2.47 -4.36
N PHE A 205 -13.92 1.29 -4.12
CA PHE A 205 -13.12 0.06 -4.09
C PHE A 205 -12.69 -0.40 -5.48
N VAL A 206 -13.51 -0.21 -6.52
CA VAL A 206 -13.10 -0.46 -7.91
C VAL A 206 -11.96 0.47 -8.32
N PHE A 207 -12.02 1.74 -7.96
CA PHE A 207 -10.92 2.69 -8.16
C PHE A 207 -9.64 2.22 -7.44
N ALA A 208 -9.74 1.82 -6.17
CA ALA A 208 -8.61 1.29 -5.43
C ALA A 208 -8.03 0.00 -6.05
N ALA A 209 -8.89 -0.88 -6.60
CA ALA A 209 -8.46 -2.05 -7.35
C ALA A 209 -7.68 -1.68 -8.62
N ALA A 210 -8.14 -0.68 -9.36
CA ALA A 210 -7.44 -0.17 -10.55
C ALA A 210 -6.07 0.41 -10.19
N VAL A 211 -5.98 1.19 -9.11
CA VAL A 211 -4.71 1.73 -8.61
C VAL A 211 -3.77 0.60 -8.16
N ALA A 212 -4.28 -0.41 -7.43
CA ALA A 212 -3.50 -1.58 -7.04
C ALA A 212 -3.01 -2.37 -8.26
N ALA A 213 -3.79 -2.44 -9.35
CA ALA A 213 -3.39 -3.10 -10.60
C ALA A 213 -2.21 -2.40 -11.29
N LEU A 214 -2.08 -1.07 -11.18
CA LEU A 214 -0.88 -0.36 -11.64
C LEU A 214 0.37 -0.82 -10.87
N GLY A 215 0.24 -1.04 -9.56
CA GLY A 215 1.31 -1.61 -8.73
C GLY A 215 1.65 -3.06 -9.09
N PHE A 216 0.66 -3.84 -9.54
CA PHE A 216 0.89 -5.22 -9.98
C PHE A 216 1.73 -5.33 -11.25
N ALA A 217 1.68 -4.34 -12.14
CA ALA A 217 2.49 -4.35 -13.36
C ALA A 217 4.00 -4.27 -13.03
N ALA A 218 4.40 -3.56 -11.99
CA ALA A 218 5.80 -3.35 -11.65
C ALA A 218 6.59 -4.65 -11.34
N PRO A 219 6.10 -5.62 -10.53
CA PRO A 219 6.78 -6.90 -10.29
C PRO A 219 6.94 -7.77 -11.53
N LEU A 220 6.07 -7.60 -12.55
CA LEU A 220 6.17 -8.37 -13.79
C LEU A 220 7.42 -7.99 -14.59
N PHE A 221 7.81 -6.72 -14.53
CA PHE A 221 8.98 -6.18 -15.21
C PHE A 221 10.24 -6.18 -14.34
N ALA A 222 10.13 -6.53 -13.06
CA ALA A 222 11.26 -6.65 -12.17
C ALA A 222 12.15 -7.83 -12.63
N THR A 223 13.27 -7.51 -13.25
CA THR A 223 14.30 -8.49 -13.62
C THR A 223 14.93 -9.04 -12.35
N LYS A 224 15.33 -10.35 -12.38
CA LYS A 224 16.14 -10.91 -11.28
C LYS A 224 17.34 -9.99 -11.04
N PRO A 225 17.64 -9.62 -9.79
CA PRO A 225 18.94 -9.04 -9.49
C PRO A 225 19.98 -10.01 -10.02
N SER A 226 20.91 -9.53 -10.85
CA SER A 226 22.03 -10.34 -11.30
C SER A 226 22.78 -10.80 -10.05
N GLY A 227 22.66 -12.10 -9.75
CA GLY A 227 23.29 -12.71 -8.61
C GLY A 227 24.80 -12.78 -8.84
N ASP A 228 25.51 -11.77 -8.38
CA ASP A 228 26.94 -11.79 -8.10
C ASP A 228 27.15 -11.19 -6.70
N ARG A 229 26.73 -11.95 -5.69
CA ARG A 229 27.35 -11.88 -4.38
C ARG A 229 28.01 -13.25 -4.15
N LYS A 230 29.28 -13.39 -4.60
CA LYS A 230 30.22 -14.34 -4.02
C LYS A 230 30.81 -13.71 -2.77
#